data_5c597d688ab1df5312381442a8ad53a1
#
_entry.id   5c597d688ab1df5312381442a8ad53a1
#
_cell.length_a   1.000
_cell.length_b   1.000
_cell.length_c   1.000
_cell.angle_alpha   90.00
_cell.angle_beta   90.00
_cell.angle_gamma   90.00
#
_symmetry.space_group_name_H-M   'P 1'
#
loop_
_entity.id
_entity.type
_entity.pdbx_description
1 polymer ?
#
loop_
_entity_poly.entity_id
_entity_poly.type
_entity_poly.pdbx_seq_one_letter_code
_entity_poly.pdbx_strand_id
1 'polypeptide(L)'
;MAEWLKDAVFYEIYPQSFQDTNADGIGDFQGIIDRLDYIKELGCNAIWMNPCFESPFGDAGYDVSDYYTAAPRYGTNGDLKRLFDEVHKRGMHILLDLVPGHTSVEHPWFKESLKAQKNPYTDRYIWTDNIWEQPEGIASIKGISDRDGCCVVNFFSHQPALNYGHYICERSWQQPMDAEGPKATIVEMEKVMRFWLQMGC
;
A
#
# COMPACT_ATOMS: atom_id res chain seq x y z
N MET A 1 -1.98 -2.00 23.94
CA MET A 1 -2.07 -0.72 23.22
C MET A 1 -0.88 0.10 23.67
N ALA A 2 -0.16 0.74 22.74
CA ALA A 2 0.97 1.60 23.10
C ALA A 2 0.49 2.77 23.96
N GLU A 3 1.23 3.11 25.00
CA GLU A 3 0.80 4.11 26.01
C GLU A 3 0.55 5.49 25.37
N TRP A 4 1.41 5.89 24.43
CA TRP A 4 1.32 7.18 23.74
C TRP A 4 0.04 7.37 22.92
N LEU A 5 -0.61 6.28 22.49
CA LEU A 5 -1.86 6.35 21.73
C LEU A 5 -3.05 6.88 22.52
N LYS A 6 -2.97 6.86 23.86
CA LYS A 6 -4.06 7.36 24.72
C LYS A 6 -4.24 8.88 24.60
N ASP A 7 -3.14 9.59 24.38
CA ASP A 7 -3.11 11.05 24.30
C ASP A 7 -2.65 11.52 22.91
N ALA A 8 -2.78 10.65 21.88
CA ALA A 8 -2.37 10.98 20.52
C ALA A 8 -3.30 12.01 19.87
N VAL A 9 -2.70 13.08 19.36
CA VAL A 9 -3.35 14.04 18.48
C VAL A 9 -2.60 13.98 17.14
N PHE A 10 -3.30 13.46 16.12
CA PHE A 10 -2.72 13.23 14.81
C PHE A 10 -2.82 14.44 13.92
N TYR A 11 -1.76 14.71 13.17
CA TYR A 11 -1.75 15.57 12.00
C TYR A 11 -1.65 14.69 10.76
N GLU A 12 -2.71 14.63 9.96
CA GLU A 12 -2.71 13.86 8.72
C GLU A 12 -2.06 14.68 7.61
N ILE A 13 -1.14 14.04 6.86
CA ILE A 13 -0.40 14.68 5.77
C ILE A 13 -0.63 13.91 4.46
N TYR A 14 -1.10 14.64 3.47
CA TYR A 14 -1.09 14.22 2.08
C TYR A 14 0.19 14.77 1.43
N PRO A 15 1.26 13.96 1.23
CA PRO A 15 2.58 14.46 0.89
C PRO A 15 2.58 15.39 -0.32
N GLN A 16 1.89 15.00 -1.40
CA GLN A 16 1.90 15.74 -2.68
C GLN A 16 1.40 17.18 -2.60
N SER A 17 0.59 17.54 -1.61
CA SER A 17 -0.02 18.87 -1.48
C SER A 17 0.40 19.63 -0.23
N PHE A 18 1.36 19.10 0.55
CA PHE A 18 1.70 19.71 1.85
C PHE A 18 2.73 20.85 1.73
N GLN A 19 3.94 20.55 1.28
CA GLN A 19 5.00 21.55 1.13
C GLN A 19 6.00 21.09 0.07
N ASP A 20 6.13 21.87 -0.98
CA ASP A 20 7.09 21.73 -2.08
C ASP A 20 8.37 22.51 -1.74
N THR A 21 9.53 21.86 -1.77
CA THR A 21 10.84 22.50 -1.51
C THR A 21 11.71 22.66 -2.74
N ASN A 22 11.40 21.95 -3.84
CA ASN A 22 12.19 21.96 -5.06
C ASN A 22 11.53 22.73 -6.21
N ALA A 23 10.32 23.26 -6.00
CA ALA A 23 9.51 24.04 -6.94
C ALA A 23 9.04 23.24 -8.19
N ASP A 24 8.79 21.92 -8.01
CA ASP A 24 8.23 21.09 -9.08
C ASP A 24 6.68 21.02 -9.05
N GLY A 25 6.06 21.65 -8.07
CA GLY A 25 4.62 21.68 -7.85
C GLY A 25 4.10 20.51 -7.00
N ILE A 26 4.97 19.68 -6.47
CA ILE A 26 4.63 18.50 -5.65
C ILE A 26 5.33 18.63 -4.30
N GLY A 27 4.58 18.41 -3.21
CA GLY A 27 5.17 18.37 -1.87
C GLY A 27 6.11 17.18 -1.70
N ASP A 28 7.09 17.31 -0.80
CA ASP A 28 8.15 16.34 -0.61
C ASP A 28 8.47 16.09 0.87
N PHE A 29 9.30 15.08 1.17
CA PHE A 29 9.68 14.73 2.55
C PHE A 29 10.47 15.86 3.24
N GLN A 30 11.28 16.61 2.50
CA GLN A 30 11.98 17.75 3.05
C GLN A 30 10.99 18.84 3.49
N GLY A 31 9.95 19.11 2.70
CA GLY A 31 8.90 20.05 3.06
C GLY A 31 8.16 19.66 4.33
N ILE A 32 7.94 18.35 4.53
CA ILE A 32 7.36 17.86 5.80
C ILE A 32 8.32 18.12 6.96
N ILE A 33 9.62 17.82 6.78
CA ILE A 33 10.65 18.09 7.81
C ILE A 33 10.67 19.57 8.19
N ASP A 34 10.61 20.47 7.22
CA ASP A 34 10.65 21.93 7.44
C ASP A 34 9.43 22.46 8.21
N ARG A 35 8.36 21.68 8.30
CA ARG A 35 7.09 22.03 8.98
C ARG A 35 6.84 21.27 10.28
N LEU A 36 7.75 20.43 10.73
CA LEU A 36 7.55 19.62 11.95
C LEU A 36 7.37 20.47 13.21
N ASP A 37 8.09 21.59 13.33
CA ASP A 37 7.95 22.48 14.48
C ASP A 37 6.57 23.15 14.50
N TYR A 38 6.06 23.57 13.34
CA TYR A 38 4.68 24.07 13.22
C TYR A 38 3.65 23.03 13.66
N ILE A 39 3.79 21.76 13.21
CA ILE A 39 2.86 20.68 13.59
C ILE A 39 2.89 20.46 15.11
N LYS A 40 4.10 20.48 15.71
CA LYS A 40 4.27 20.35 17.16
C LYS A 40 3.66 21.51 17.92
N GLU A 41 3.84 22.74 17.46
CA GLU A 41 3.28 23.97 18.08
C GLU A 41 1.75 23.97 18.06
N LEU A 42 1.10 23.30 17.09
CA LEU A 42 -0.34 23.07 17.08
C LEU A 42 -0.82 22.13 18.19
N GLY A 43 0.10 21.45 18.88
CA GLY A 43 -0.22 20.46 19.91
C GLY A 43 -0.37 19.05 19.40
N CYS A 44 -0.04 18.78 18.11
CA CYS A 44 -0.02 17.42 17.57
C CYS A 44 1.24 16.69 18.02
N ASN A 45 1.11 15.43 18.38
CA ASN A 45 2.20 14.57 18.83
C ASN A 45 2.38 13.31 17.97
N ALA A 46 1.58 13.18 16.93
CA ALA A 46 1.68 12.10 15.97
C ALA A 46 1.37 12.59 14.54
N ILE A 47 2.04 12.02 13.57
CA ILE A 47 1.81 12.26 12.14
C ILE A 47 1.24 10.99 11.52
N TRP A 48 0.20 11.14 10.70
CA TRP A 48 -0.29 10.10 9.82
C TRP A 48 -0.03 10.53 8.38
N MET A 49 0.84 9.78 7.70
CA MET A 49 1.12 10.04 6.29
C MET A 49 0.25 9.17 5.39
N ASN A 50 -0.48 9.80 4.48
CA ASN A 50 -1.12 9.14 3.35
C ASN A 50 -0.06 8.42 2.48
N PRO A 51 -0.45 7.49 1.57
CA PRO A 51 0.49 6.65 0.87
C PRO A 51 1.62 7.42 0.21
N CYS A 52 2.84 7.00 0.50
CA CYS A 52 4.06 7.62 0.00
C CYS A 52 5.02 6.63 -0.70
N PHE A 53 4.51 5.42 -0.98
CA PHE A 53 5.26 4.37 -1.69
C PHE A 53 5.25 4.59 -3.20
N GLU A 54 6.12 3.86 -3.92
CA GLU A 54 6.16 3.85 -5.37
C GLU A 54 4.78 3.52 -5.96
N SER A 55 4.31 4.36 -6.88
CA SER A 55 2.98 4.29 -7.46
C SER A 55 2.95 4.97 -8.82
N PRO A 56 2.14 4.53 -9.78
CA PRO A 56 1.82 5.32 -10.97
C PRO A 56 0.90 6.51 -10.69
N PHE A 57 0.40 6.65 -9.45
CA PHE A 57 -0.46 7.75 -9.00
C PHE A 57 -1.79 7.89 -9.77
N GLY A 58 -2.34 6.78 -10.23
CA GLY A 58 -3.68 6.72 -10.77
C GLY A 58 -4.78 6.90 -9.72
N ASP A 59 -4.43 6.65 -8.45
CA ASP A 59 -5.26 6.88 -7.26
C ASP A 59 -4.41 7.51 -6.14
N ALA A 60 -3.70 8.58 -6.47
CA ALA A 60 -3.03 9.43 -5.48
C ALA A 60 -2.04 8.70 -4.55
N GLY A 61 -1.51 7.57 -4.98
CA GLY A 61 -0.57 6.74 -4.22
C GLY A 61 -1.19 5.49 -3.60
N TYR A 62 -2.53 5.35 -3.61
CA TYR A 62 -3.20 4.14 -3.13
C TYR A 62 -3.04 2.95 -4.10
N ASP A 63 -2.65 3.19 -5.34
CA ASP A 63 -2.29 2.18 -6.34
C ASP A 63 -0.80 1.85 -6.27
N VAL A 64 -0.38 1.20 -5.19
CA VAL A 64 1.04 0.90 -4.88
C VAL A 64 1.63 -0.07 -5.92
N SER A 65 2.79 0.29 -6.49
CA SER A 65 3.56 -0.57 -7.41
C SER A 65 4.82 -1.18 -6.78
N ASP A 66 5.31 -0.62 -5.67
CA ASP A 66 6.37 -1.20 -4.84
C ASP A 66 6.21 -0.74 -3.39
N TYR A 67 6.03 -1.67 -2.46
CA TYR A 67 5.88 -1.38 -1.03
C TYR A 67 7.18 -1.06 -0.30
N TYR A 68 8.33 -1.34 -0.90
CA TYR A 68 9.66 -1.19 -0.26
C TYR A 68 10.40 0.08 -0.69
N THR A 69 9.83 0.80 -1.65
CA THR A 69 10.42 2.02 -2.22
C THR A 69 9.51 3.21 -1.98
N ALA A 70 10.06 4.28 -1.40
CA ALA A 70 9.37 5.56 -1.35
C ALA A 70 9.21 6.14 -2.77
N ALA A 71 8.09 6.79 -3.03
CA ALA A 71 7.84 7.39 -4.34
C ALA A 71 8.89 8.46 -4.66
N PRO A 72 9.62 8.36 -5.79
CA PRO A 72 10.70 9.27 -6.14
C PRO A 72 10.29 10.75 -6.18
N ARG A 73 9.01 11.03 -6.46
CA ARG A 73 8.47 12.39 -6.44
C ARG A 73 8.52 13.06 -5.06
N TYR A 74 8.55 12.26 -3.99
CA TYR A 74 8.62 12.75 -2.60
C TYR A 74 10.01 12.70 -2.02
N GLY A 75 10.92 11.93 -2.64
CA GLY A 75 12.28 11.69 -2.19
C GLY A 75 12.65 10.21 -2.20
N THR A 76 13.72 9.87 -1.50
CA THR A 76 14.26 8.50 -1.39
C THR A 76 13.86 7.84 -0.07
N ASN A 77 14.11 6.52 0.04
CA ASN A 77 14.01 5.82 1.35
C ASN A 77 14.89 6.47 2.43
N GLY A 78 16.05 7.03 2.03
CA GLY A 78 16.92 7.77 2.95
C GLY A 78 16.30 9.07 3.45
N ASP A 79 15.57 9.78 2.59
CA ASP A 79 14.86 11.01 2.97
C ASP A 79 13.67 10.69 3.87
N LEU A 80 12.92 9.61 3.58
CA LEU A 80 11.82 9.15 4.42
C LEU A 80 12.34 8.71 5.80
N LYS A 81 13.46 7.99 5.84
CA LYS A 81 14.11 7.65 7.13
C LYS A 81 14.53 8.90 7.90
N ARG A 82 15.10 9.89 7.22
CA ARG A 82 15.46 11.17 7.85
C ARG A 82 14.23 11.87 8.43
N LEU A 83 13.09 11.82 7.73
CA LEU A 83 11.83 12.34 8.27
C LEU A 83 11.43 11.63 9.56
N PHE A 84 11.51 10.29 9.63
CA PHE A 84 11.25 9.55 10.87
C PHE A 84 12.16 10.00 12.00
N ASP A 85 13.46 10.10 11.74
CA ASP A 85 14.44 10.53 12.74
C ASP A 85 14.13 11.96 13.25
N GLU A 86 13.73 12.89 12.38
CA GLU A 86 13.40 14.27 12.74
C GLU A 86 12.09 14.37 13.54
N VAL A 87 11.10 13.54 13.23
CA VAL A 87 9.85 13.42 14.01
C VAL A 87 10.16 12.92 15.43
N HIS A 88 10.97 11.86 15.54
CA HIS A 88 11.34 11.29 16.84
C HIS A 88 12.20 12.23 17.69
N LYS A 89 13.13 13.00 17.09
CA LYS A 89 13.90 14.03 17.82
C LYS A 89 13.01 15.06 18.49
N ARG A 90 11.82 15.29 17.96
CA ARG A 90 10.82 16.21 18.53
C ARG A 90 9.88 15.54 19.55
N GLY A 91 10.10 14.25 19.84
CA GLY A 91 9.24 13.47 20.75
C GLY A 91 7.86 13.17 20.16
N MET A 92 7.73 13.21 18.84
CA MET A 92 6.51 12.86 18.12
C MET A 92 6.59 11.44 17.53
N HIS A 93 5.47 10.93 17.09
CA HIS A 93 5.33 9.63 16.42
C HIS A 93 4.93 9.82 14.96
N ILE A 94 5.25 8.85 14.10
CA ILE A 94 4.85 8.86 12.70
C ILE A 94 4.32 7.49 12.28
N LEU A 95 3.21 7.49 11.56
CA LEU A 95 2.58 6.32 10.97
C LEU A 95 2.53 6.49 9.45
N LEU A 96 2.78 5.41 8.74
CA LEU A 96 2.56 5.34 7.30
C LEU A 96 1.24 4.64 7.01
N ASP A 97 0.55 5.12 5.99
CA ASP A 97 -0.61 4.43 5.46
C ASP A 97 -0.18 3.12 4.79
N LEU A 98 -0.75 2.01 5.19
CA LEU A 98 -0.54 0.71 4.55
C LEU A 98 -1.76 0.38 3.70
N VAL A 99 -1.55 0.04 2.43
CA VAL A 99 -2.60 -0.33 1.48
C VAL A 99 -2.57 -1.85 1.27
N PRO A 100 -3.15 -2.67 2.16
CA PRO A 100 -3.00 -4.12 2.10
C PRO A 100 -4.05 -4.80 1.21
N GLY A 101 -5.11 -4.09 0.79
CA GLY A 101 -6.27 -4.70 0.11
C GLY A 101 -6.04 -4.98 -1.38
N HIS A 102 -5.13 -4.26 -2.02
CA HIS A 102 -4.86 -4.34 -3.46
C HIS A 102 -3.48 -3.79 -3.78
N THR A 103 -3.05 -3.94 -5.02
CA THR A 103 -1.88 -3.24 -5.57
C THR A 103 -2.27 -2.47 -6.83
N SER A 104 -1.33 -1.73 -7.41
CA SER A 104 -1.44 -1.29 -8.80
C SER A 104 -1.37 -2.49 -9.76
N VAL A 105 -1.97 -2.36 -10.94
CA VAL A 105 -1.71 -3.27 -12.08
C VAL A 105 -0.24 -3.23 -12.52
N GLU A 106 0.49 -2.17 -12.18
CA GLU A 106 1.92 -2.03 -12.47
C GLU A 106 2.82 -2.79 -11.49
N HIS A 107 2.26 -3.30 -10.38
CA HIS A 107 3.03 -4.04 -9.38
C HIS A 107 3.64 -5.32 -9.98
N PRO A 108 4.92 -5.63 -9.74
CA PRO A 108 5.56 -6.85 -10.27
C PRO A 108 4.82 -8.14 -9.92
N TRP A 109 4.22 -8.24 -8.73
CA TRP A 109 3.43 -9.42 -8.34
C TRP A 109 2.21 -9.60 -9.26
N PHE A 110 1.54 -8.51 -9.62
CA PHE A 110 0.39 -8.58 -10.50
C PHE A 110 0.81 -9.00 -11.92
N LYS A 111 1.89 -8.39 -12.45
CA LYS A 111 2.44 -8.76 -13.76
C LYS A 111 2.82 -10.25 -13.84
N GLU A 112 3.35 -10.81 -12.76
CA GLU A 112 3.63 -12.25 -12.68
C GLU A 112 2.33 -13.08 -12.60
N SER A 113 1.30 -12.61 -11.89
CA SER A 113 0.01 -13.31 -11.77
C SER A 113 -0.79 -13.38 -13.08
N LEU A 114 -0.52 -12.49 -14.04
CA LEU A 114 -1.15 -12.47 -15.37
C LEU A 114 -0.71 -13.65 -16.28
N LYS A 115 0.43 -14.27 -15.96
CA LYS A 115 1.02 -15.33 -16.81
C LYS A 115 0.19 -16.60 -16.77
N ALA A 116 0.04 -17.26 -17.92
CA ALA A 116 -0.65 -18.55 -18.02
C ALA A 116 0.06 -19.66 -17.22
N GLN A 117 1.39 -19.63 -17.18
CA GLN A 117 2.19 -20.58 -16.40
C GLN A 117 2.08 -20.27 -14.90
N LYS A 118 1.67 -21.28 -14.11
CA LYS A 118 1.61 -21.18 -12.65
C LYS A 118 2.97 -20.82 -12.06
N ASN A 119 2.97 -19.84 -11.16
CA ASN A 119 4.15 -19.31 -10.47
C ASN A 119 3.77 -18.89 -9.04
N PRO A 120 4.73 -18.50 -8.18
CA PRO A 120 4.45 -18.13 -6.78
C PRO A 120 3.48 -16.94 -6.59
N TYR A 121 3.22 -16.18 -7.63
CA TYR A 121 2.30 -15.02 -7.59
C TYR A 121 0.92 -15.32 -8.17
N THR A 122 0.71 -16.48 -8.79
CA THR A 122 -0.54 -16.86 -9.45
C THR A 122 -1.76 -16.66 -8.54
N ASP A 123 -1.64 -17.08 -7.29
CA ASP A 123 -2.72 -17.08 -6.29
C ASP A 123 -2.58 -15.91 -5.28
N ARG A 124 -1.71 -14.94 -5.56
CA ARG A 124 -1.53 -13.71 -4.77
C ARG A 124 -2.72 -12.77 -4.92
N TYR A 125 -3.44 -12.86 -6.04
CA TYR A 125 -4.63 -12.09 -6.36
C TYR A 125 -5.84 -13.00 -6.48
N ILE A 126 -7.03 -12.42 -6.37
CA ILE A 126 -8.28 -13.18 -6.48
C ILE A 126 -8.66 -13.30 -7.95
N TRP A 127 -8.61 -14.52 -8.47
CA TRP A 127 -8.98 -14.85 -9.83
C TRP A 127 -10.10 -15.88 -9.85
N THR A 128 -11.04 -15.75 -10.81
CA THR A 128 -12.01 -16.81 -11.12
C THR A 128 -11.38 -17.89 -11.99
N ASP A 129 -12.04 -19.04 -12.14
CA ASP A 129 -11.52 -20.18 -12.91
C ASP A 129 -11.52 -19.93 -14.42
N ASN A 130 -12.42 -19.05 -14.92
CA ASN A 130 -12.51 -18.70 -16.33
C ASN A 130 -13.14 -17.32 -16.54
N ILE A 131 -12.98 -16.75 -17.76
CA ILE A 131 -13.46 -15.40 -18.11
C ILE A 131 -14.99 -15.24 -18.13
N TRP A 132 -15.74 -16.33 -18.12
CA TRP A 132 -17.21 -16.33 -18.14
C TRP A 132 -17.79 -16.36 -16.71
N GLU A 133 -16.97 -16.68 -15.73
CA GLU A 133 -17.35 -16.78 -14.32
C GLU A 133 -17.05 -15.47 -13.58
N GLN A 134 -17.83 -14.44 -13.92
CA GLN A 134 -17.69 -13.14 -13.25
C GLN A 134 -18.37 -13.20 -11.87
N PRO A 135 -17.68 -12.77 -10.79
CA PRO A 135 -18.29 -12.69 -9.47
C PRO A 135 -19.50 -11.75 -9.45
N GLU A 136 -20.61 -12.21 -8.93
CA GLU A 136 -21.83 -11.40 -8.83
C GLU A 136 -21.65 -10.30 -7.78
N GLY A 137 -21.98 -9.05 -8.13
CA GLY A 137 -21.90 -7.91 -7.23
C GLY A 137 -20.48 -7.43 -6.89
N ILE A 138 -19.45 -8.05 -7.49
CA ILE A 138 -18.04 -7.70 -7.25
C ILE A 138 -17.40 -7.22 -8.56
N ALA A 139 -16.72 -6.09 -8.52
CA ALA A 139 -16.01 -5.57 -9.69
C ALA A 139 -14.85 -6.50 -10.09
N SER A 140 -14.67 -6.72 -11.37
CA SER A 140 -13.60 -7.54 -11.90
C SER A 140 -13.14 -7.07 -13.27
N ILE A 141 -11.90 -7.40 -13.63
CA ILE A 141 -11.32 -7.15 -14.96
C ILE A 141 -11.01 -8.48 -15.63
N LYS A 142 -11.13 -8.50 -16.96
CA LYS A 142 -10.87 -9.69 -17.79
C LYS A 142 -10.24 -9.31 -19.13
N GLY A 143 -9.65 -10.29 -19.80
CA GLY A 143 -9.04 -10.09 -21.11
C GLY A 143 -7.73 -9.32 -21.10
N ILE A 144 -7.07 -9.20 -19.95
CA ILE A 144 -5.80 -8.51 -19.76
C ILE A 144 -4.63 -9.46 -19.47
N SER A 145 -4.88 -10.75 -19.42
CA SER A 145 -3.93 -11.78 -18.98
C SER A 145 -3.79 -12.91 -19.99
N ASP A 146 -2.65 -13.60 -19.93
CA ASP A 146 -2.42 -14.84 -20.69
C ASP A 146 -3.15 -16.05 -20.06
N ARG A 147 -3.57 -15.92 -18.78
CA ARG A 147 -4.35 -16.93 -18.07
C ARG A 147 -5.86 -16.73 -18.30
N ASP A 148 -6.63 -17.81 -18.22
CA ASP A 148 -8.08 -17.72 -18.14
C ASP A 148 -8.50 -17.18 -16.76
N GLY A 149 -9.61 -16.45 -16.69
CA GLY A 149 -10.16 -15.92 -15.46
C GLY A 149 -10.49 -14.42 -15.51
N CYS A 150 -11.29 -14.00 -14.52
CA CYS A 150 -11.52 -12.61 -14.18
C CYS A 150 -10.75 -12.30 -12.90
N CYS A 151 -9.99 -11.20 -12.88
CA CYS A 151 -9.37 -10.71 -11.66
C CYS A 151 -10.32 -9.79 -10.90
N VAL A 152 -10.55 -10.06 -9.63
CA VAL A 152 -11.31 -9.16 -8.76
C VAL A 152 -10.51 -7.88 -8.55
N VAL A 153 -11.21 -6.74 -8.55
CA VAL A 153 -10.64 -5.43 -8.23
C VAL A 153 -11.37 -4.80 -7.06
N ASN A 154 -10.70 -3.89 -6.36
CA ASN A 154 -11.30 -3.18 -5.22
C ASN A 154 -12.06 -1.92 -5.69
N PHE A 155 -11.39 -0.77 -5.70
CA PHE A 155 -12.05 0.51 -5.97
C PHE A 155 -12.06 0.86 -7.46
N PHE A 156 -10.93 0.62 -8.15
CA PHE A 156 -10.76 0.95 -9.56
C PHE A 156 -10.24 -0.25 -10.35
N SER A 157 -10.45 -0.22 -11.67
CA SER A 157 -9.99 -1.30 -12.56
C SER A 157 -8.47 -1.52 -12.55
N HIS A 158 -7.70 -0.56 -12.10
CA HIS A 158 -6.24 -0.65 -11.96
C HIS A 158 -5.77 -1.08 -10.56
N GLN A 159 -6.71 -1.56 -9.71
CA GLN A 159 -6.44 -1.98 -8.32
C GLN A 159 -6.85 -3.44 -8.09
N PRO A 160 -6.10 -4.41 -8.64
CA PRO A 160 -6.38 -5.83 -8.45
C PRO A 160 -6.30 -6.22 -6.98
N ALA A 161 -7.32 -6.95 -6.51
CA ALA A 161 -7.48 -7.34 -5.12
C ALA A 161 -6.49 -8.42 -4.71
N LEU A 162 -5.76 -8.18 -3.63
CA LEU A 162 -4.89 -9.18 -3.00
C LEU A 162 -5.72 -10.28 -2.34
N ASN A 163 -5.24 -11.51 -2.43
CA ASN A 163 -5.93 -12.69 -1.93
C ASN A 163 -5.51 -13.01 -0.49
N TYR A 164 -6.41 -12.79 0.45
CA TYR A 164 -6.28 -13.21 1.85
C TYR A 164 -7.10 -14.45 2.19
N GLY A 165 -7.74 -15.05 1.18
CA GLY A 165 -8.62 -16.20 1.32
C GLY A 165 -10.04 -15.84 1.77
N HIS A 166 -10.88 -16.88 1.81
CA HIS A 166 -12.27 -16.78 2.21
C HIS A 166 -12.50 -17.64 3.45
N TYR A 167 -13.31 -17.15 4.37
CA TYR A 167 -13.71 -17.92 5.54
C TYR A 167 -14.63 -19.09 5.16
N ILE A 168 -15.54 -18.84 4.21
CA ILE A 168 -16.41 -19.85 3.58
C ILE A 168 -16.15 -19.79 2.08
N CYS A 169 -15.78 -20.94 1.48
CA CYS A 169 -15.60 -21.09 0.04
C CYS A 169 -16.87 -21.68 -0.57
N GLU A 170 -17.59 -20.85 -1.33
CA GLU A 170 -18.84 -21.25 -2.02
C GLU A 170 -18.61 -21.50 -3.52
N ARG A 171 -17.49 -21.06 -4.05
CA ARG A 171 -17.10 -21.18 -5.45
C ARG A 171 -15.76 -21.89 -5.57
N SER A 172 -15.53 -22.57 -6.67
CA SER A 172 -14.30 -23.35 -6.94
C SER A 172 -13.03 -22.49 -6.91
N TRP A 173 -13.11 -21.26 -7.39
CA TRP A 173 -11.99 -20.31 -7.42
C TRP A 173 -11.68 -19.66 -6.07
N GLN A 174 -12.57 -19.75 -5.10
CA GLN A 174 -12.32 -19.21 -3.75
C GLN A 174 -11.34 -20.11 -3.01
N GLN A 175 -10.32 -19.51 -2.46
CA GLN A 175 -9.34 -20.23 -1.66
C GLN A 175 -9.61 -20.01 -0.18
N PRO A 176 -9.47 -21.04 0.68
CA PRO A 176 -9.56 -20.86 2.12
C PRO A 176 -8.37 -20.05 2.65
N MET A 177 -8.54 -19.41 3.80
CA MET A 177 -7.52 -18.55 4.42
C MET A 177 -6.19 -19.27 4.71
N ASP A 178 -6.21 -20.59 4.84
CA ASP A 178 -5.04 -21.41 5.10
C ASP A 178 -4.37 -21.97 3.83
N ALA A 179 -4.86 -21.64 2.63
CA ALA A 179 -4.23 -21.97 1.37
C ALA A 179 -2.88 -21.25 1.18
N GLU A 180 -2.04 -21.76 0.28
CA GLU A 180 -0.68 -21.23 0.05
C GLU A 180 -0.68 -19.78 -0.43
N GLY A 181 -1.57 -19.42 -1.38
CA GLY A 181 -1.67 -18.07 -1.93
C GLY A 181 -2.01 -17.02 -0.86
N PRO A 182 -3.12 -17.16 -0.10
CA PRO A 182 -3.48 -16.31 1.01
C PRO A 182 -2.37 -16.19 2.08
N LYS A 183 -1.79 -17.32 2.52
CA LYS A 183 -0.67 -17.30 3.48
C LYS A 183 0.54 -16.53 2.96
N ALA A 184 0.89 -16.72 1.68
CA ALA A 184 1.99 -16.00 1.06
C ALA A 184 1.73 -14.48 1.00
N THR A 185 0.48 -14.06 0.81
CA THR A 185 0.08 -12.65 0.85
C THR A 185 0.25 -12.06 2.26
N ILE A 186 -0.23 -12.77 3.29
CA ILE A 186 -0.10 -12.36 4.70
C ILE A 186 1.38 -12.20 5.06
N VAL A 187 2.19 -13.23 4.78
CA VAL A 187 3.63 -13.22 5.10
C VAL A 187 4.35 -12.05 4.42
N GLU A 188 3.96 -11.72 3.19
CA GLU A 188 4.59 -10.61 2.49
C GLU A 188 4.19 -9.25 3.07
N MET A 189 2.92 -9.06 3.44
CA MET A 189 2.48 -7.84 4.13
C MET A 189 3.15 -7.68 5.49
N GLU A 190 3.36 -8.78 6.23
CA GLU A 190 4.15 -8.75 7.47
C GLU A 190 5.60 -8.31 7.24
N LYS A 191 6.22 -8.73 6.13
CA LYS A 191 7.57 -8.26 5.76
C LYS A 191 7.61 -6.77 5.43
N VAL A 192 6.60 -6.28 4.69
CA VAL A 192 6.46 -4.85 4.39
C VAL A 192 6.36 -4.04 5.68
N MET A 193 5.45 -4.42 6.59
CA MET A 193 5.32 -3.75 7.88
C MET A 193 6.62 -3.79 8.68
N ARG A 194 7.27 -4.94 8.76
CA ARG A 194 8.55 -5.11 9.46
C ARG A 194 9.65 -4.23 8.87
N PHE A 195 9.71 -4.12 7.53
CA PHE A 195 10.70 -3.28 6.86
C PHE A 195 10.57 -1.82 7.29
N TRP A 196 9.38 -1.25 7.24
CA TRP A 196 9.17 0.16 7.60
C TRP A 196 9.31 0.42 9.11
N LEU A 197 8.88 -0.52 9.95
CA LEU A 197 9.13 -0.45 11.40
C LEU A 197 10.63 -0.46 11.72
N GLN A 198 11.43 -1.25 11.01
CA GLN A 198 12.89 -1.26 11.17
C GLN A 198 13.55 0.01 10.64
N MET A 199 12.92 0.69 9.67
CA MET A 199 13.37 2.00 9.19
C MET A 199 13.05 3.13 10.17
N GLY A 200 12.14 2.91 11.12
CA GLY A 200 11.80 3.88 12.17
C GLY A 200 10.35 4.41 12.13
N CYS A 201 9.49 3.81 11.31
CA CYS A 201 8.07 4.15 11.31
C CYS A 201 7.40 3.73 12.64
#